data_8767884d4cb5746c5763369752b6d9af
#
_entry.id   8767884d4cb5746c5763369752b6d9af
#
_cell.length_a   1.000
_cell.length_b   1.000
_cell.length_c   1.000
_cell.angle_alpha   90.00
_cell.angle_beta   90.00
_cell.angle_gamma   90.00
#
_symmetry.space_group_name_H-M   'P 1'
#
loop_
_entity.id
_entity.type
_entity.pdbx_description
1 polymer ?
#
loop_
_entity_poly.entity_id
_entity_poly.type
_entity_poly.pdbx_seq_one_letter_code
_entity_poly.pdbx_strand_id
1 'polypeptide(L)'
;MKITLHQANQGDCLLLTARDGTTLLVDGGMKGSYRKHVARSIGTMARTGTQIDLVCVSHIDRDHINGILQLMDDLAAWRVFDYQRGSGNTIFPCPKGIRPPAVRAIWHNAFKDQVAEESGGRPSDSGGSRRG
;
A
#
# COMPACT_ATOMS: atom_id res chain seq x y z
N MET A 1 -16.66 2.61 -16.19
CA MET A 1 -15.39 2.24 -15.54
C MET A 1 -14.26 3.04 -16.18
N LYS A 2 -13.38 3.63 -15.38
CA LYS A 2 -12.17 4.34 -15.83
C LYS A 2 -10.96 3.62 -15.24
N ILE A 3 -9.93 3.39 -16.05
CA ILE A 3 -8.66 2.82 -15.64
C ILE A 3 -7.58 3.85 -15.93
N THR A 4 -6.78 4.20 -14.94
CA THR A 4 -5.64 5.09 -15.08
C THR A 4 -4.38 4.29 -14.77
N LEU A 5 -3.52 4.12 -15.75
CA LEU A 5 -2.18 3.55 -15.58
C LEU A 5 -1.23 4.67 -15.18
N HIS A 6 -0.53 4.50 -14.07
CA HIS A 6 0.51 5.43 -13.65
C HIS A 6 1.89 4.96 -14.08
N GLN A 7 2.75 5.90 -14.38
CA GLN A 7 4.15 5.59 -14.68
C GLN A 7 4.84 5.10 -13.39
N ALA A 8 5.07 3.79 -13.31
CA ALA A 8 5.61 3.14 -12.12
C ALA A 8 7.15 2.99 -12.14
N ASN A 9 7.79 3.20 -13.29
CA ASN A 9 9.20 2.98 -13.60
C ASN A 9 9.56 1.49 -13.64
N GLN A 10 9.38 0.80 -12.54
CA GLN A 10 9.38 -0.67 -12.43
C GLN A 10 8.13 -1.06 -11.64
N GLY A 11 7.58 -2.23 -11.95
CA GLY A 11 6.32 -2.70 -11.39
C GLY A 11 5.11 -1.98 -11.97
N ASP A 12 4.00 -2.05 -11.26
CA ASP A 12 2.72 -1.55 -11.70
C ASP A 12 2.12 -0.54 -10.72
N CYS A 13 1.25 0.33 -11.23
CA CYS A 13 0.38 1.17 -10.43
C CYS A 13 -0.87 1.54 -11.24
N LEU A 14 -2.01 1.00 -10.84
CA LEU A 14 -3.28 1.22 -11.51
C LEU A 14 -4.31 1.84 -10.56
N LEU A 15 -4.99 2.87 -11.01
CA LEU A 15 -6.16 3.42 -10.33
C LEU A 15 -7.40 3.10 -11.16
N LEU A 16 -8.31 2.33 -10.60
CA LEU A 16 -9.59 2.01 -11.19
C LEU A 16 -10.69 2.81 -10.51
N THR A 17 -11.62 3.31 -11.30
CA THR A 17 -12.85 3.95 -10.82
C THR A 17 -14.03 3.26 -11.51
N ALA A 18 -14.87 2.61 -10.72
CA ALA A 18 -16.08 1.96 -11.20
C ALA A 18 -17.17 3.00 -11.55
N ARG A 19 -18.27 2.54 -12.16
CA ARG A 19 -19.38 3.44 -12.55
C ARG A 19 -20.12 4.02 -11.35
N ASP A 20 -20.15 3.31 -10.25
CA ASP A 20 -20.74 3.73 -8.97
C ASP A 20 -19.84 4.64 -8.14
N GLY A 21 -18.64 4.97 -8.64
CA GLY A 21 -17.67 5.79 -7.96
C GLY A 21 -16.68 5.04 -7.08
N THR A 22 -16.84 3.72 -6.90
CA THR A 22 -15.89 2.88 -6.13
C THR A 22 -14.49 2.96 -6.74
N THR A 23 -13.48 3.14 -5.91
CA THR A 23 -12.09 3.32 -6.32
C THR A 23 -11.18 2.24 -5.76
N LEU A 24 -10.32 1.72 -6.64
CA LEU A 24 -9.33 0.70 -6.31
C LEU A 24 -7.96 1.16 -6.79
N LEU A 25 -6.97 1.19 -5.89
CA LEU A 25 -5.57 1.38 -6.24
C LEU A 25 -4.85 0.02 -6.16
N VAL A 26 -4.31 -0.43 -7.27
CA VAL A 26 -3.56 -1.69 -7.36
C VAL A 26 -2.09 -1.36 -7.51
N ASP A 27 -1.30 -1.81 -6.57
CA ASP A 27 0.13 -1.58 -6.44
C ASP A 27 0.53 -0.09 -6.42
N GLY A 28 1.76 0.20 -6.15
CA GLY A 28 2.23 1.58 -5.99
C GLY A 28 3.47 1.92 -6.80
N GLY A 29 4.04 0.94 -7.48
CA GLY A 29 5.31 1.12 -8.16
C GLY A 29 6.46 1.44 -7.20
N MET A 30 7.54 1.95 -7.77
CA MET A 30 8.69 2.42 -7.00
C MET A 30 8.38 3.73 -6.27
N LYS A 31 8.95 3.93 -5.09
CA LYS A 31 8.76 5.12 -4.24
C LYS A 31 8.95 6.45 -4.98
N GLY A 32 9.97 6.53 -5.84
CA GLY A 32 10.24 7.74 -6.64
C GLY A 32 9.15 8.03 -7.65
N SER A 33 8.66 7.00 -8.33
CA SER A 33 7.55 7.09 -9.30
C SER A 33 6.24 7.46 -8.62
N TYR A 34 5.95 6.86 -7.47
CA TYR A 34 4.80 7.23 -6.65
C TYR A 34 4.81 8.74 -6.35
N ARG A 35 5.88 9.27 -5.81
CA ARG A 35 5.99 10.70 -5.47
C ARG A 35 5.81 11.62 -6.68
N LYS A 36 6.38 11.24 -7.81
CA LYS A 36 6.39 12.06 -9.02
C LYS A 36 5.07 12.02 -9.79
N HIS A 37 4.42 10.89 -9.85
CA HIS A 37 3.29 10.65 -10.74
C HIS A 37 1.99 10.31 -9.97
N VAL A 38 2.03 9.32 -9.07
CA VAL A 38 0.84 8.79 -8.42
C VAL A 38 0.28 9.77 -7.39
N ALA A 39 1.14 10.27 -6.48
CA ALA A 39 0.72 11.16 -5.39
C ALA A 39 -0.02 12.40 -5.90
N ARG A 40 0.44 12.98 -7.01
CA ARG A 40 -0.24 14.14 -7.63
C ARG A 40 -1.63 13.77 -8.16
N SER A 41 -1.75 12.63 -8.81
CA SER A 41 -3.02 12.15 -9.36
C SER A 41 -4.03 11.86 -8.26
N ILE A 42 -3.66 11.06 -7.27
CA ILE A 42 -4.57 10.72 -6.16
C ILE A 42 -4.83 11.92 -5.22
N GLY A 43 -3.89 12.85 -5.10
CA GLY A 43 -4.08 14.07 -4.32
C GLY A 43 -5.22 14.97 -4.83
N THR A 44 -5.60 14.85 -6.10
CA THR A 44 -6.81 15.52 -6.59
C THR A 44 -8.06 14.95 -5.95
N MET A 45 -8.09 13.65 -5.68
CA MET A 45 -9.20 12.96 -4.99
C MET A 45 -9.39 13.50 -3.58
N ALA A 46 -8.28 13.72 -2.85
CA ALA A 46 -8.33 14.31 -1.50
C ALA A 46 -9.02 15.68 -1.50
N ARG A 47 -8.76 16.52 -2.51
CA ARG A 47 -9.37 17.84 -2.64
C ARG A 47 -10.86 17.81 -2.95
N THR A 48 -11.34 16.77 -3.60
CA THR A 48 -12.77 16.56 -3.92
C THR A 48 -13.50 15.73 -2.87
N GLY A 49 -12.83 15.35 -1.77
CA GLY A 49 -13.41 14.49 -0.74
C GLY A 49 -13.61 13.04 -1.17
N THR A 50 -13.03 12.64 -2.30
CA THR A 50 -13.08 11.25 -2.78
C THR A 50 -12.02 10.42 -2.05
N GLN A 51 -12.38 9.22 -1.59
CA GLN A 51 -11.47 8.28 -0.93
C GLN A 51 -11.01 7.19 -1.89
N ILE A 52 -10.00 6.42 -1.50
CA ILE A 52 -9.68 5.12 -2.09
C ILE A 52 -10.37 4.04 -1.26
N ASP A 53 -11.30 3.31 -1.88
CA ASP A 53 -12.08 2.28 -1.17
C ASP A 53 -11.24 1.06 -0.86
N LEU A 54 -10.34 0.68 -1.76
CA LEU A 54 -9.44 -0.45 -1.56
C LEU A 54 -8.07 -0.18 -2.18
N VAL A 55 -7.03 -0.40 -1.40
CA VAL A 55 -5.66 -0.56 -1.89
C VAL A 55 -5.38 -2.06 -1.97
N CYS A 56 -4.97 -2.54 -3.14
CA CYS A 56 -4.58 -3.91 -3.36
C CYS A 56 -3.07 -3.99 -3.63
N VAL A 57 -2.35 -4.78 -2.85
CA VAL A 57 -0.94 -5.11 -3.08
C VAL A 57 -0.89 -6.51 -3.66
N SER A 58 -0.58 -6.63 -4.96
CA SER A 58 -0.60 -7.90 -5.67
C SER A 58 0.49 -8.85 -5.16
N HIS A 59 1.67 -8.30 -4.86
CA HIS A 59 2.77 -9.01 -4.20
C HIS A 59 3.73 -8.02 -3.52
N ILE A 60 4.57 -8.52 -2.62
CA ILE A 60 5.39 -7.70 -1.72
C ILE A 60 6.76 -7.32 -2.31
N ASP A 61 6.97 -7.47 -3.61
CA ASP A 61 8.21 -7.06 -4.24
C ASP A 61 8.30 -5.52 -4.29
N ARG A 62 9.52 -5.02 -4.23
CA ARG A 62 9.81 -3.59 -4.01
C ARG A 62 9.16 -2.65 -5.04
N ASP A 63 9.05 -3.10 -6.26
CA ASP A 63 8.47 -2.37 -7.38
C ASP A 63 6.93 -2.37 -7.40
N HIS A 64 6.30 -3.09 -6.47
CA HIS A 64 4.86 -3.08 -6.27
C HIS A 64 4.47 -2.41 -4.94
N ILE A 65 5.17 -2.71 -3.84
CA ILE A 65 4.78 -2.25 -2.50
C ILE A 65 5.34 -0.88 -2.11
N ASN A 66 6.51 -0.48 -2.62
CA ASN A 66 7.20 0.72 -2.11
C ASN A 66 6.40 2.01 -2.25
N GLY A 67 5.63 2.14 -3.34
CA GLY A 67 4.71 3.27 -3.49
C GLY A 67 3.55 3.24 -2.50
N ILE A 68 3.04 2.06 -2.17
CA ILE A 68 1.99 1.91 -1.15
C ILE A 68 2.54 2.23 0.24
N LEU A 69 3.74 1.80 0.59
CA LEU A 69 4.38 2.18 1.85
C LEU A 69 4.54 3.70 1.95
N GLN A 70 4.92 4.37 0.86
CA GLN A 70 4.99 5.83 0.83
C GLN A 70 3.59 6.48 1.00
N LEU A 71 2.54 5.92 0.40
CA LEU A 71 1.17 6.37 0.63
C LEU A 71 0.80 6.28 2.12
N MET A 72 1.16 5.18 2.79
CA MET A 72 0.89 5.00 4.22
C MET A 72 1.68 6.00 5.08
N ASP A 73 2.94 6.25 4.76
CA ASP A 73 3.76 7.26 5.44
C ASP A 73 3.12 8.65 5.31
N ASP A 74 2.67 9.02 4.11
CA ASP A 74 2.03 10.30 3.85
C ASP A 74 0.69 10.42 4.61
N LEU A 75 -0.13 9.35 4.63
CA LEU A 75 -1.37 9.30 5.41
C LEU A 75 -1.11 9.51 6.91
N ALA A 76 -0.10 8.82 7.45
CA ALA A 76 0.27 8.95 8.85
C ALA A 76 0.74 10.38 9.19
N ALA A 77 1.61 10.95 8.35
CA ALA A 77 2.11 12.31 8.54
C ALA A 77 0.98 13.36 8.54
N TRP A 78 0.05 13.27 7.60
CA TRP A 78 -1.09 14.18 7.52
C TRP A 78 -2.08 13.98 8.68
N ARG A 79 -2.29 12.73 9.13
CA ARG A 79 -3.13 12.45 10.31
C ARG A 79 -2.54 13.06 11.59
N VAL A 80 -1.22 12.94 11.79
CA VAL A 80 -0.52 13.58 12.93
C VAL A 80 -0.64 15.08 12.83
N PHE A 81 -0.45 15.68 11.67
CA PHE A 81 -0.59 17.11 11.46
C PHE A 81 -2.00 17.60 11.82
N ASP A 82 -3.04 16.92 11.33
CA ASP A 82 -4.44 17.29 11.61
C ASP A 82 -4.75 17.17 13.11
N TYR A 83 -4.24 16.13 13.78
CA TYR A 83 -4.39 15.97 15.23
C TYR A 83 -3.72 17.11 15.99
N GLN A 84 -2.48 17.44 15.67
CA GLN A 84 -1.75 18.54 16.32
C GLN A 84 -2.44 19.88 16.12
N ARG A 85 -2.90 20.16 14.91
CA ARG A 85 -3.65 21.39 14.61
C ARG A 85 -4.98 21.45 15.36
N GLY A 86 -5.72 20.33 15.39
CA GLY A 86 -6.99 20.24 16.15
C GLY A 86 -6.80 20.37 17.65
N SER A 87 -5.63 19.99 18.19
CA SER A 87 -5.25 20.15 19.60
C SER A 87 -4.70 21.55 19.93
N GLY A 88 -4.71 22.48 18.98
CA GLY A 88 -4.27 23.87 19.19
C GLY A 88 -2.76 24.10 18.95
N ASN A 89 -2.01 23.10 18.53
CA ASN A 89 -0.59 23.25 18.19
C ASN A 89 -0.44 23.84 16.78
N THR A 90 -0.54 25.16 16.69
CA THR A 90 -0.51 25.91 15.41
C THR A 90 0.87 26.00 14.78
N ILE A 91 1.95 25.71 15.54
CA ILE A 91 3.33 25.76 15.06
C ILE A 91 3.82 24.42 14.54
N PHE A 92 3.01 23.34 14.66
CA PHE A 92 3.40 22.03 14.15
C PHE A 92 3.65 22.08 12.62
N PRO A 93 4.80 21.57 12.14
CA PRO A 93 5.17 21.73 10.74
C PRO A 93 4.24 20.95 9.83
N CYS A 94 3.84 21.59 8.72
CA CYS A 94 3.04 20.95 7.69
C CYS A 94 3.86 19.87 6.95
N PRO A 95 3.28 18.69 6.68
CA PRO A 95 3.94 17.68 5.86
C PRO A 95 4.34 18.22 4.48
N LYS A 96 5.53 17.84 4.01
CA LYS A 96 6.04 18.29 2.70
C LYS A 96 5.39 17.56 1.52
N GLY A 97 4.79 16.38 1.77
CA GLY A 97 4.13 15.56 0.75
C GLY A 97 2.75 16.11 0.36
N ILE A 98 2.27 15.68 -0.80
CA ILE A 98 0.89 15.95 -1.22
C ILE A 98 -0.05 15.19 -0.27
N ARG A 99 -1.11 15.86 0.20
CA ARG A 99 -2.12 15.20 1.03
C ARG A 99 -2.79 14.09 0.25
N PRO A 100 -2.69 12.83 0.68
CA PRO A 100 -3.38 11.73 0.02
C PRO A 100 -4.87 11.71 0.38
N PRO A 101 -5.71 11.06 -0.43
CA PRO A 101 -7.09 10.78 -0.05
C PRO A 101 -7.13 9.76 1.09
N ALA A 102 -8.25 9.71 1.82
CA ALA A 102 -8.48 8.66 2.80
C ALA A 102 -8.45 7.27 2.12
N VAL A 103 -7.94 6.28 2.82
CA VAL A 103 -7.95 4.87 2.40
C VAL A 103 -8.84 4.09 3.36
N ARG A 104 -9.84 3.39 2.82
CA ARG A 104 -10.81 2.64 3.62
C ARG A 104 -10.32 1.25 4.00
N ALA A 105 -9.70 0.54 3.05
CA ALA A 105 -9.22 -0.81 3.27
C ALA A 105 -7.94 -1.08 2.47
N ILE A 106 -7.12 -1.99 2.98
CA ILE A 106 -5.92 -2.49 2.31
C ILE A 106 -6.02 -4.01 2.26
N TRP A 107 -5.77 -4.56 1.09
CA TRP A 107 -5.64 -5.98 0.87
C TRP A 107 -4.26 -6.29 0.30
N HIS A 108 -3.58 -7.27 0.88
CA HIS A 108 -2.28 -7.74 0.40
C HIS A 108 -2.23 -9.26 0.38
N ASN A 109 -1.44 -9.79 -0.53
CA ASN A 109 -1.17 -11.21 -0.63
C ASN A 109 0.14 -11.54 0.11
N ALA A 110 0.03 -12.08 1.34
CA ALA A 110 1.16 -12.50 2.18
C ALA A 110 1.55 -13.97 1.96
N PHE A 111 1.41 -14.48 0.74
CA PHE A 111 1.57 -15.90 0.42
C PHE A 111 2.93 -16.51 0.78
N LYS A 112 3.98 -15.71 0.95
CA LYS A 112 5.31 -16.23 1.28
C LYS A 112 5.40 -16.91 2.64
N ASP A 113 4.62 -16.43 3.62
CA ASP A 113 4.69 -16.97 4.99
C ASP A 113 3.96 -18.30 5.14
N GLN A 114 2.90 -18.53 4.36
CA GLN A 114 2.15 -19.78 4.40
C GLN A 114 2.89 -20.96 3.73
N VAL A 115 3.70 -20.70 2.72
CA VAL A 115 4.49 -21.75 2.04
C VAL A 115 5.70 -22.18 2.88
N ALA A 116 6.24 -21.30 3.71
CA ALA A 116 7.38 -21.62 4.58
C ALA A 116 6.99 -22.52 5.76
N GLU A 117 5.77 -22.43 6.27
CA GLU A 117 5.29 -23.27 7.38
C GLU A 117 5.00 -24.72 6.94
N GLU A 118 4.53 -24.94 5.71
CA GLU A 118 4.26 -26.29 5.20
C GLU A 118 5.51 -27.10 4.83
N SER A 119 6.64 -26.45 4.58
CA SER A 119 7.90 -27.14 4.25
C SER A 119 8.73 -27.57 5.47
N GLY A 120 8.34 -27.16 6.68
CA GLY A 120 9.04 -27.48 7.93
C GLY A 120 8.65 -28.76 8.65
N GLY A 121 7.68 -29.49 8.15
CA GLY A 121 7.08 -30.65 8.83
C GLY A 121 7.33 -32.02 8.21
N ARG A 122 8.57 -32.43 7.95
CA ARG A 122 8.87 -33.86 7.83
C ARG A 122 9.49 -34.37 9.13
N PRO A 123 8.82 -35.28 9.85
CA PRO A 123 9.45 -35.99 10.94
C PRO A 123 10.55 -36.87 10.35
N SER A 124 11.76 -36.71 10.87
CA SER A 124 12.86 -37.63 10.61
C SER A 124 12.49 -39.00 11.18
N ASP A 125 12.22 -39.94 10.31
CA ASP A 125 12.05 -41.33 10.65
C ASP A 125 13.43 -41.93 11.00
N SER A 126 13.73 -41.90 12.29
CA SER A 126 14.91 -42.56 12.85
C SER A 126 14.62 -44.04 12.95
N GLY A 127 14.83 -44.74 11.84
CA GLY A 127 14.84 -46.21 11.80
C GLY A 127 15.87 -46.78 12.76
N GLY A 128 15.40 -47.26 13.91
CA GLY A 128 16.20 -48.03 14.86
C GLY A 128 16.65 -49.37 14.25
N SER A 129 17.92 -49.47 13.98
CA SER A 129 18.58 -50.75 13.68
C SER A 129 18.64 -51.59 14.95
N ARG A 130 17.85 -52.63 15.02
CA ARG A 130 18.06 -53.73 15.98
C ARG A 130 18.96 -54.77 15.35
N ARG A 131 20.16 -54.92 15.88
CA ARG A 131 20.95 -56.12 15.75
C ARG A 131 20.52 -57.12 16.82
N GLY A 132 20.11 -58.27 16.42
CA GLY A 132 20.10 -59.52 17.18
C GLY A 132 21.12 -60.43 16.61
#